data_a054334cf79e1d64a1f520b5d86d9dfe
#
_entry.id   a054334cf79e1d64a1f520b5d86d9dfe
#
_cell.length_a   1.000
_cell.length_b   1.000
_cell.length_c   1.000
_cell.angle_alpha   90.00
_cell.angle_beta   90.00
_cell.angle_gamma   90.00
#
_symmetry.space_group_name_H-M   'P 1'
#
loop_
_entity.id
_entity.type
_entity.pdbx_description
1 polymer ?
#
loop_
_entity_poly.entity_id
_entity_poly.type
_entity_poly.pdbx_seq_one_letter_code
_entity_poly.pdbx_strand_id
1 'polypeptide(L)'
;MTDLSNYYQQDPRNHEATPSERFPENHVKYSAWLKPLEWIDRAHRLFGSRAFRTKKALLAEFDRAAPLDEYMGTEEELRKARRLVVSYCEGVENNPFISSIGSFLGKKLASDILKNRKKVLQYYHLNREFIEAHGKLEAPVIITGVPRSGTTLLHRLMSEDPNTRAPYTFEMDIATPPMTSDANPLEDPRIKQSEAAVSTFSRLAPGFLEKFAESHLWHATEMEESLLYMLNHNGLFSMNVAAAGRAYIDDFLKIEDKRPVFRYERLFFTMLDAYHPAKSHWTLKSPEYAPYFPMIFEEYPDVRIVVTHRNPLVTLPSFCRLMESWCIAFDQNGSFDKHRFGQFQKVFIEKSLRVPLNYRKEHPEKEEQIFDCMYEELFSNPIAMVKTIYQKFGLEYTEEFEERMKVYLENNKQGKYGRHTYSLEEYGFKKESIYQEYKDYMEQYNFGIPDKIERPVSFDFSLG
;
A
#
# COMPACT_ATOMS: atom_id res chain seq x y z
N MET A 1 19.06 15.62 4.49
CA MET A 1 19.32 14.16 4.40
C MET A 1 19.58 13.67 5.80
N THR A 2 18.60 13.01 6.42
CA THR A 2 18.78 12.35 7.71
C THR A 2 19.73 11.19 7.47
N ASP A 3 20.91 11.23 8.09
CA ASP A 3 21.93 10.18 7.94
C ASP A 3 21.40 8.87 8.55
N LEU A 4 20.88 8.03 7.70
CA LEU A 4 20.36 6.71 8.07
C LEU A 4 21.50 5.79 8.59
N SER A 5 22.78 6.13 8.38
CA SER A 5 23.91 5.34 8.85
C SER A 5 23.96 5.29 10.39
N ASN A 6 23.61 6.38 11.09
CA ASN A 6 23.52 6.41 12.54
C ASN A 6 22.35 5.59 13.10
N TYR A 7 21.30 5.41 12.33
CA TYR A 7 20.15 4.58 12.70
C TYR A 7 20.48 3.09 12.77
N TYR A 8 21.51 2.66 12.01
CA TYR A 8 21.91 1.26 11.87
C TYR A 8 23.18 0.89 12.67
N GLN A 9 23.85 1.86 13.34
CA GLN A 9 25.06 1.60 14.11
C GLN A 9 24.81 0.94 15.47
N GLN A 10 23.59 0.98 16.01
CA GLN A 10 23.24 0.13 17.14
C GLN A 10 22.95 -1.28 16.59
N ASP A 11 23.91 -2.20 16.83
CA ASP A 11 23.79 -3.58 16.36
C ASP A 11 22.53 -4.24 16.96
N PRO A 12 21.50 -4.47 16.14
CA PRO A 12 20.23 -5.02 16.65
C PRO A 12 20.34 -6.50 17.03
N ARG A 13 21.50 -7.13 16.80
CA ARG A 13 21.74 -8.51 17.25
C ARG A 13 21.97 -8.58 18.76
N ASN A 14 22.25 -7.45 19.41
CA ASN A 14 22.48 -7.35 20.84
C ASN A 14 21.21 -7.02 21.66
N HIS A 15 20.06 -6.79 20.99
CA HIS A 15 18.80 -6.61 21.67
C HIS A 15 18.02 -7.92 21.68
N GLU A 16 18.05 -8.63 22.78
CA GLU A 16 17.11 -9.73 23.02
C GLU A 16 15.76 -9.10 23.38
N ALA A 17 14.79 -9.18 22.46
CA ALA A 17 13.43 -8.73 22.71
C ALA A 17 12.87 -9.42 23.95
N THR A 18 12.34 -8.64 24.88
CA THR A 18 11.67 -9.20 26.05
C THR A 18 10.40 -9.97 25.63
N PRO A 19 9.89 -10.89 26.46
CA PRO A 19 8.65 -11.62 26.12
C PRO A 19 7.45 -10.71 25.80
N SER A 20 7.38 -9.50 26.39
CA SER A 20 6.34 -8.51 26.10
C SER A 20 6.52 -7.79 24.76
N GLU A 21 7.72 -7.79 24.19
CA GLU A 21 8.06 -7.21 22.90
C GLU A 21 7.88 -8.20 21.74
N ARG A 22 7.62 -9.47 22.05
CA ARG A 22 7.28 -10.51 21.10
C ARG A 22 5.76 -10.56 20.92
N PHE A 23 5.28 -11.18 19.85
CA PHE A 23 3.84 -11.38 19.56
C PHE A 23 3.33 -12.74 20.04
N PRO A 24 3.16 -13.02 21.32
CA PRO A 24 2.70 -14.32 21.77
C PRO A 24 1.22 -14.59 21.43
N GLU A 25 0.41 -13.53 21.32
CA GLU A 25 -1.05 -13.65 21.19
C GLU A 25 -1.59 -13.58 19.75
N ASN A 26 -0.73 -13.27 18.79
CA ASN A 26 -1.12 -12.90 17.44
C ASN A 26 -0.65 -13.86 16.35
N HIS A 27 -0.27 -15.10 16.70
CA HIS A 27 0.20 -16.06 15.69
C HIS A 27 -0.91 -16.45 14.72
N VAL A 28 -0.63 -16.31 13.42
CA VAL A 28 -1.44 -16.97 12.39
C VAL A 28 -1.21 -18.47 12.52
N LYS A 29 -2.27 -19.20 12.84
CA LYS A 29 -2.23 -20.67 12.83
C LYS A 29 -2.41 -21.15 11.40
N TYR A 30 -1.36 -21.70 10.80
CA TYR A 30 -1.51 -22.38 9.53
C TYR A 30 -2.36 -23.64 9.67
N SER A 31 -3.04 -24.00 8.60
CA SER A 31 -3.84 -25.21 8.55
C SER A 31 -3.01 -26.46 8.88
N ALA A 32 -3.57 -27.34 9.69
CA ALA A 32 -2.85 -28.51 10.23
C ALA A 32 -2.28 -29.45 9.13
N TRP A 33 -2.91 -29.48 7.96
CA TRP A 33 -2.45 -30.27 6.82
C TRP A 33 -1.14 -29.73 6.17
N LEU A 34 -0.71 -28.51 6.52
CA LEU A 34 0.56 -27.94 6.09
C LEU A 34 1.76 -28.35 6.98
N LYS A 35 1.53 -28.98 8.15
CA LYS A 35 2.61 -29.42 9.05
C LYS A 35 3.66 -30.32 8.38
N PRO A 36 3.33 -31.23 7.45
CA PRO A 36 4.35 -32.00 6.74
C PRO A 36 5.34 -31.15 5.97
N LEU A 37 4.93 -29.99 5.43
CA LEU A 37 5.81 -29.06 4.71
C LEU A 37 6.87 -28.47 5.65
N GLU A 38 6.53 -28.21 6.90
CA GLU A 38 7.49 -27.74 7.91
C GLU A 38 8.52 -28.82 8.26
N TRP A 39 8.12 -30.08 8.35
CA TRP A 39 9.04 -31.17 8.61
C TRP A 39 10.02 -31.37 7.45
N ILE A 40 9.54 -31.27 6.21
CA ILE A 40 10.38 -31.34 5.01
C ILE A 40 11.41 -30.20 5.04
N ASP A 41 11.01 -28.96 5.32
CA ASP A 41 11.94 -27.83 5.36
C ASP A 41 12.92 -27.95 6.55
N ARG A 42 12.48 -28.43 7.73
CA ARG A 42 13.38 -28.71 8.86
C ARG A 42 14.43 -29.74 8.49
N ALA A 43 14.06 -30.80 7.79
CA ALA A 43 15.00 -31.80 7.30
C ALA A 43 16.02 -31.18 6.33
N HIS A 44 15.55 -30.33 5.40
CA HIS A 44 16.44 -29.59 4.49
C HIS A 44 17.41 -28.66 5.21
N ARG A 45 16.97 -27.99 6.28
CA ARG A 45 17.83 -27.09 7.09
C ARG A 45 18.95 -27.84 7.77
N LEU A 46 18.76 -29.11 8.18
CA LEU A 46 19.82 -29.93 8.74
C LEU A 46 20.98 -30.15 7.76
N PHE A 47 20.71 -30.06 6.45
CA PHE A 47 21.70 -30.16 5.38
C PHE A 47 22.09 -28.79 4.79
N GLY A 48 21.83 -27.69 5.51
CA GLY A 48 22.19 -26.33 5.07
C GLY A 48 21.40 -25.86 3.83
N SER A 49 20.20 -26.41 3.60
CA SER A 49 19.33 -26.04 2.48
C SER A 49 17.93 -25.68 2.94
N ARG A 50 17.12 -25.16 2.04
CA ARG A 50 15.66 -24.91 2.22
C ARG A 50 14.89 -25.73 1.21
N ALA A 51 13.75 -26.34 1.61
CA ALA A 51 12.90 -27.14 0.73
C ALA A 51 12.31 -26.29 -0.42
N PHE A 52 11.98 -25.04 -0.14
CA PHE A 52 11.28 -24.15 -1.08
C PHE A 52 12.21 -23.06 -1.62
N ARG A 53 13.21 -23.48 -2.41
CA ARG A 53 14.09 -22.57 -3.13
C ARG A 53 13.43 -22.11 -4.43
N THR A 54 12.96 -20.89 -4.48
CA THR A 54 12.28 -20.36 -5.66
C THR A 54 12.99 -19.16 -6.28
N LYS A 55 14.20 -18.77 -5.80
CA LYS A 55 15.00 -17.67 -6.35
C LYS A 55 15.14 -17.76 -7.87
N LYS A 56 15.52 -18.94 -8.38
CA LYS A 56 15.67 -19.17 -9.82
C LYS A 56 14.37 -18.98 -10.60
N ALA A 57 13.24 -19.45 -10.03
CA ALA A 57 11.94 -19.31 -10.67
C ALA A 57 11.46 -17.84 -10.69
N LEU A 58 11.59 -17.11 -9.57
CA LEU A 58 11.25 -15.68 -9.49
C LEU A 58 12.07 -14.83 -10.44
N LEU A 59 13.39 -15.05 -10.47
CA LEU A 59 14.27 -14.34 -11.41
C LEU A 59 13.93 -14.66 -12.87
N ALA A 60 13.57 -15.92 -13.17
CA ALA A 60 13.14 -16.28 -14.52
C ALA A 60 11.82 -15.59 -14.93
N GLU A 61 10.88 -15.34 -14.00
CA GLU A 61 9.67 -14.56 -14.30
C GLU A 61 10.03 -13.08 -14.56
N PHE A 62 10.89 -12.50 -13.73
CA PHE A 62 11.37 -11.13 -13.92
C PHE A 62 12.11 -10.98 -15.26
N ASP A 63 13.11 -11.84 -15.51
CA ASP A 63 13.95 -11.80 -16.70
C ASP A 63 13.15 -12.03 -18.01
N ARG A 64 12.06 -12.80 -17.97
CA ARG A 64 11.16 -12.97 -19.12
C ARG A 64 10.31 -11.73 -19.42
N ALA A 65 10.05 -10.89 -18.44
CA ALA A 65 9.33 -9.63 -18.64
C ALA A 65 10.27 -8.50 -19.12
N ALA A 66 11.54 -8.55 -18.74
CA ALA A 66 12.52 -7.51 -18.99
C ALA A 66 12.62 -7.03 -20.46
N PRO A 67 12.62 -7.91 -21.49
CA PRO A 67 12.65 -7.48 -22.88
C PRO A 67 11.45 -6.66 -23.34
N LEU A 68 10.33 -6.75 -22.61
CA LEU A 68 9.09 -6.03 -22.88
C LEU A 68 9.01 -4.71 -22.10
N ASP A 69 10.02 -4.46 -21.27
CA ASP A 69 9.97 -3.40 -20.27
C ASP A 69 10.73 -2.15 -20.72
N GLU A 70 10.22 -1.50 -21.72
CA GLU A 70 10.70 -0.20 -22.19
C GLU A 70 10.56 0.91 -21.11
N TYR A 71 9.75 0.67 -20.09
CA TYR A 71 9.39 1.64 -19.05
C TYR A 71 10.37 1.66 -17.89
N MET A 72 11.16 0.61 -17.71
CA MET A 72 12.31 0.68 -16.81
C MET A 72 13.37 1.68 -17.27
N GLY A 73 13.27 2.16 -18.53
CA GLY A 73 14.03 3.27 -19.08
C GLY A 73 15.46 2.89 -19.42
N THR A 74 16.28 2.54 -18.46
CA THR A 74 17.69 2.22 -18.67
C THR A 74 18.06 0.82 -18.19
N GLU A 75 19.13 0.27 -18.75
CA GLU A 75 19.69 -1.00 -18.24
C GLU A 75 20.09 -0.93 -16.76
N GLU A 76 20.45 0.26 -16.28
CA GLU A 76 20.79 0.45 -14.88
C GLU A 76 19.54 0.31 -13.97
N GLU A 77 18.43 0.93 -14.34
CA GLU A 77 17.16 0.81 -13.63
C GLU A 77 16.69 -0.65 -13.59
N LEU A 78 16.78 -1.34 -14.72
CA LEU A 78 16.46 -2.76 -14.82
C LEU A 78 17.36 -3.61 -13.90
N ARG A 79 18.67 -3.32 -13.86
CA ARG A 79 19.60 -4.00 -12.96
C ARG A 79 19.28 -3.73 -11.48
N LYS A 80 18.91 -2.49 -11.13
CA LYS A 80 18.48 -2.14 -9.75
C LYS A 80 17.23 -2.92 -9.34
N ALA A 81 16.21 -2.95 -10.19
CA ALA A 81 14.98 -3.72 -9.92
C ALA A 81 15.27 -5.22 -9.81
N ARG A 82 16.07 -5.78 -10.71
CA ARG A 82 16.48 -7.19 -10.65
C ARG A 82 17.25 -7.52 -9.37
N ARG A 83 18.14 -6.61 -8.92
CA ARG A 83 18.85 -6.77 -7.66
C ARG A 83 17.89 -6.82 -6.47
N LEU A 84 16.82 -6.03 -6.47
CA LEU A 84 15.81 -6.09 -5.41
C LEU A 84 15.10 -7.44 -5.39
N VAL A 85 14.74 -8.00 -6.54
CA VAL A 85 14.15 -9.35 -6.59
C VAL A 85 15.13 -10.38 -6.05
N VAL A 86 16.43 -10.25 -6.34
CA VAL A 86 17.48 -11.10 -5.74
C VAL A 86 17.52 -10.94 -4.22
N SER A 87 17.60 -9.71 -3.75
CA SER A 87 17.67 -9.37 -2.33
C SER A 87 16.43 -9.86 -1.56
N TYR A 88 15.25 -9.72 -2.17
CA TYR A 88 14.01 -10.28 -1.62
C TYR A 88 14.10 -11.80 -1.43
N CYS A 89 14.53 -12.52 -2.48
CA CYS A 89 14.64 -13.98 -2.40
C CYS A 89 15.67 -14.42 -1.35
N GLU A 90 16.81 -13.77 -1.32
CA GLU A 90 17.88 -14.06 -0.34
C GLU A 90 17.43 -13.69 1.08
N GLY A 91 16.75 -12.57 1.23
CA GLY A 91 16.15 -12.16 2.48
C GLY A 91 15.18 -13.21 3.02
N VAL A 92 14.22 -13.65 2.20
CA VAL A 92 13.26 -14.70 2.58
C VAL A 92 13.96 -16.02 2.89
N GLU A 93 14.98 -16.41 2.14
CA GLU A 93 15.73 -17.66 2.37
C GLU A 93 16.55 -17.63 3.67
N ASN A 94 17.11 -16.49 4.00
CA ASN A 94 18.00 -16.31 5.15
C ASN A 94 17.30 -15.75 6.40
N ASN A 95 16.01 -15.40 6.33
CA ASN A 95 15.27 -14.91 7.48
C ASN A 95 15.08 -16.05 8.51
N PRO A 96 15.72 -15.99 9.70
CA PRO A 96 15.61 -17.04 10.70
C PRO A 96 14.22 -17.11 11.33
N PHE A 97 13.43 -16.06 11.21
CA PHE A 97 12.15 -15.89 11.87
C PHE A 97 10.97 -16.32 11.00
N ILE A 98 11.15 -16.39 9.69
CA ILE A 98 10.09 -16.82 8.78
C ILE A 98 9.87 -18.32 8.87
N SER A 99 8.62 -18.73 8.95
CA SER A 99 8.26 -20.14 8.84
C SER A 99 8.48 -20.67 7.41
N SER A 100 8.53 -21.97 7.27
CA SER A 100 8.62 -22.62 5.95
C SER A 100 7.42 -22.28 5.08
N ILE A 101 6.24 -22.23 5.68
CA ILE A 101 5.00 -21.87 5.01
C ILE A 101 4.99 -20.38 4.66
N GLY A 102 5.39 -19.51 5.58
CA GLY A 102 5.54 -18.08 5.31
C GLY A 102 6.52 -17.80 4.17
N SER A 103 7.65 -18.52 4.14
CA SER A 103 8.61 -18.45 3.04
C SER A 103 7.99 -18.87 1.70
N PHE A 104 7.22 -19.97 1.68
CA PHE A 104 6.52 -20.41 0.49
C PHE A 104 5.47 -19.39 0.03
N LEU A 105 4.64 -18.88 0.95
CA LEU A 105 3.60 -17.91 0.66
C LEU A 105 4.18 -16.59 0.11
N GLY A 106 5.21 -16.05 0.76
CA GLY A 106 5.87 -14.82 0.31
C GLY A 106 6.43 -14.93 -1.11
N LYS A 107 7.10 -16.04 -1.41
CA LYS A 107 7.65 -16.28 -2.75
C LYS A 107 6.57 -16.54 -3.80
N LYS A 108 5.50 -17.27 -3.41
CA LYS A 108 4.37 -17.50 -4.32
C LYS A 108 3.69 -16.18 -4.69
N LEU A 109 3.40 -15.33 -3.72
CA LEU A 109 2.80 -14.02 -3.94
C LEU A 109 3.68 -13.17 -4.86
N ALA A 110 4.98 -13.08 -4.58
CA ALA A 110 5.93 -12.38 -5.45
C ALA A 110 5.95 -12.94 -6.89
N SER A 111 5.89 -14.27 -7.03
CA SER A 111 5.83 -14.90 -8.36
C SER A 111 4.55 -14.56 -9.12
N ASP A 112 3.41 -14.55 -8.45
CA ASP A 112 2.12 -14.26 -9.09
C ASP A 112 2.05 -12.78 -9.53
N ILE A 113 2.58 -11.87 -8.72
CA ILE A 113 2.74 -10.46 -9.06
C ILE A 113 3.61 -10.27 -10.31
N LEU A 114 4.78 -10.90 -10.38
CA LEU A 114 5.67 -10.79 -11.55
C LEU A 114 5.04 -11.40 -12.82
N LYS A 115 4.28 -12.48 -12.69
CA LYS A 115 3.51 -13.05 -13.82
C LYS A 115 2.43 -12.10 -14.30
N ASN A 116 1.71 -11.43 -13.40
CA ASN A 116 0.71 -10.45 -13.77
C ASN A 116 1.36 -9.28 -14.51
N ARG A 117 2.45 -8.73 -13.98
CA ARG A 117 3.21 -7.69 -14.66
C ARG A 117 3.60 -8.09 -16.08
N LYS A 118 4.13 -9.29 -16.27
CA LYS A 118 4.47 -9.81 -17.61
C LYS A 118 3.27 -9.84 -18.55
N LYS A 119 2.10 -10.28 -18.07
CA LYS A 119 0.87 -10.29 -18.87
C LYS A 119 0.45 -8.88 -19.27
N VAL A 120 0.56 -7.91 -18.35
CA VAL A 120 0.28 -6.50 -18.64
C VAL A 120 1.18 -5.99 -19.75
N LEU A 121 2.50 -6.18 -19.66
CA LEU A 121 3.44 -5.73 -20.67
C LEU A 121 3.20 -6.41 -22.02
N GLN A 122 2.95 -7.73 -22.03
CA GLN A 122 2.62 -8.46 -23.25
C GLN A 122 1.33 -7.93 -23.90
N TYR A 123 0.29 -7.71 -23.09
CA TYR A 123 -0.98 -7.19 -23.59
C TYR A 123 -0.83 -5.78 -24.16
N TYR A 124 -0.09 -4.93 -23.44
CA TYR A 124 0.19 -3.58 -23.90
C TYR A 124 0.91 -3.58 -25.26
N HIS A 125 1.98 -4.35 -25.41
CA HIS A 125 2.72 -4.42 -26.68
C HIS A 125 1.88 -4.93 -27.83
N LEU A 126 1.02 -5.93 -27.60
CA LEU A 126 0.14 -6.48 -28.63
C LEU A 126 -0.96 -5.50 -29.07
N ASN A 127 -1.35 -4.57 -28.20
CA ASN A 127 -2.45 -3.63 -28.45
C ASN A 127 -2.00 -2.17 -28.41
N ARG A 128 -0.70 -1.91 -28.56
CA ARG A 128 -0.07 -0.60 -28.35
C ARG A 128 -0.74 0.52 -29.14
N GLU A 129 -0.91 0.34 -30.42
CA GLU A 129 -1.53 1.36 -31.30
C GLU A 129 -2.94 1.75 -30.84
N PHE A 130 -3.74 0.77 -30.43
CA PHE A 130 -5.07 1.03 -29.90
C PHE A 130 -5.01 1.76 -28.55
N ILE A 131 -4.15 1.30 -27.63
CA ILE A 131 -4.04 1.87 -26.29
C ILE A 131 -3.55 3.32 -26.34
N GLU A 132 -2.50 3.60 -27.14
CA GLU A 132 -1.96 4.96 -27.29
C GLU A 132 -2.92 5.91 -28.03
N ALA A 133 -3.78 5.39 -28.89
CA ALA A 133 -4.78 6.20 -29.61
C ALA A 133 -6.01 6.55 -28.75
N HIS A 134 -6.39 5.71 -27.79
CA HIS A 134 -7.66 5.82 -27.07
C HIS A 134 -7.52 6.07 -25.56
N GLY A 135 -6.43 5.61 -24.94
CA GLY A 135 -6.22 5.79 -23.50
C GLY A 135 -5.69 7.19 -23.18
N LYS A 136 -6.33 7.83 -22.19
CA LYS A 136 -5.99 9.19 -21.76
C LYS A 136 -6.01 9.29 -20.24
N LEU A 137 -4.87 9.21 -19.61
CA LEU A 137 -4.75 9.49 -18.18
C LEU A 137 -4.41 10.98 -17.99
N GLU A 138 -5.42 11.83 -18.17
CA GLU A 138 -5.29 13.29 -18.07
C GLU A 138 -5.78 13.79 -16.71
N ALA A 139 -5.04 14.72 -16.09
CA ALA A 139 -5.37 15.38 -14.84
C ALA A 139 -6.00 14.47 -13.77
N PRO A 140 -5.37 13.34 -13.40
CA PRO A 140 -5.92 12.46 -12.39
C PRO A 140 -6.02 13.18 -11.05
N VAL A 141 -7.00 12.77 -10.23
CA VAL A 141 -7.03 13.14 -8.81
C VAL A 141 -6.29 12.07 -8.02
N ILE A 142 -5.21 12.45 -7.36
CA ILE A 142 -4.41 11.55 -6.51
C ILE A 142 -4.65 11.88 -5.05
N ILE A 143 -5.17 10.91 -4.30
CA ILE A 143 -5.36 11.00 -2.85
C ILE A 143 -4.15 10.36 -2.18
N THR A 144 -3.45 11.14 -1.35
CA THR A 144 -2.28 10.69 -0.59
C THR A 144 -2.21 11.34 0.79
N GLY A 145 -1.15 11.09 1.53
CA GLY A 145 -0.90 11.64 2.87
C GLY A 145 -0.37 10.56 3.81
N VAL A 146 -0.32 10.87 5.09
CA VAL A 146 0.12 9.85 6.06
C VAL A 146 -0.87 8.68 6.09
N PRO A 147 -0.40 7.43 6.20
CA PRO A 147 -1.30 6.30 6.40
C PRO A 147 -2.23 6.54 7.59
N ARG A 148 -3.44 5.99 7.55
CA ARG A 148 -4.44 6.12 8.63
C ARG A 148 -5.03 7.52 8.81
N SER A 149 -4.92 8.39 7.83
CA SER A 149 -5.51 9.75 7.80
C SER A 149 -6.84 9.86 7.04
N GLY A 150 -7.50 8.74 6.75
CA GLY A 150 -8.82 8.74 6.11
C GLY A 150 -8.79 8.62 4.58
N THR A 151 -7.63 8.40 3.96
CA THR A 151 -7.48 8.25 2.50
C THR A 151 -8.47 7.24 1.89
N THR A 152 -8.73 6.12 2.57
CA THR A 152 -9.65 5.07 2.10
C THR A 152 -11.11 5.54 2.08
N LEU A 153 -11.56 6.24 3.13
CA LEU A 153 -12.92 6.79 3.15
C LEU A 153 -13.10 7.80 2.02
N LEU A 154 -12.16 8.73 1.90
CA LEU A 154 -12.21 9.75 0.87
C LEU A 154 -12.19 9.14 -0.53
N HIS A 155 -11.32 8.16 -0.78
CA HIS A 155 -11.24 7.46 -2.06
C HIS A 155 -12.56 6.80 -2.44
N ARG A 156 -13.16 6.07 -1.50
CA ARG A 156 -14.44 5.40 -1.74
C ARG A 156 -15.58 6.38 -2.01
N LEU A 157 -15.65 7.49 -1.25
CA LEU A 157 -16.64 8.51 -1.50
C LEU A 157 -16.47 9.18 -2.87
N MET A 158 -15.25 9.52 -3.25
CA MET A 158 -14.99 10.09 -4.57
C MET A 158 -15.22 9.09 -5.71
N SER A 159 -15.08 7.80 -5.44
CA SER A 159 -15.37 6.74 -6.42
C SER A 159 -16.88 6.50 -6.65
N GLU A 160 -17.75 7.10 -5.83
CA GLU A 160 -19.19 7.10 -6.07
C GLU A 160 -19.63 8.06 -7.18
N ASP A 161 -18.75 8.94 -7.67
CA ASP A 161 -19.04 9.76 -8.83
C ASP A 161 -19.15 8.90 -10.10
N PRO A 162 -20.33 8.86 -10.79
CA PRO A 162 -20.51 8.06 -12.00
C PRO A 162 -19.68 8.53 -13.20
N ASN A 163 -19.01 9.68 -13.09
CA ASN A 163 -18.15 10.23 -14.13
C ASN A 163 -16.66 9.95 -13.88
N THR A 164 -16.30 9.45 -12.70
CA THR A 164 -14.90 9.10 -12.36
C THR A 164 -14.65 7.61 -12.52
N ARG A 165 -13.37 7.24 -12.59
CA ARG A 165 -12.92 5.87 -12.43
C ARG A 165 -11.90 5.76 -11.32
N ALA A 166 -12.02 4.70 -10.53
CA ALA A 166 -11.01 4.22 -9.60
C ALA A 166 -10.75 2.73 -9.89
N PRO A 167 -9.54 2.21 -9.65
CA PRO A 167 -9.22 0.83 -9.96
C PRO A 167 -9.89 -0.12 -8.97
N TYR A 168 -10.58 -1.14 -9.46
CA TYR A 168 -11.05 -2.25 -8.63
C TYR A 168 -9.89 -3.20 -8.26
N THR A 169 -9.98 -3.84 -7.10
CA THR A 169 -9.00 -4.84 -6.67
C THR A 169 -8.79 -5.92 -7.72
N PHE A 170 -9.86 -6.44 -8.35
CA PHE A 170 -9.73 -7.46 -9.41
C PHE A 170 -8.99 -6.94 -10.65
N GLU A 171 -9.09 -5.64 -10.98
CA GLU A 171 -8.33 -5.05 -12.08
C GLU A 171 -6.84 -4.93 -11.74
N MET A 172 -6.52 -4.71 -10.47
CA MET A 172 -5.14 -4.65 -9.98
C MET A 172 -4.50 -6.04 -9.91
N ASP A 173 -5.27 -7.04 -9.47
CA ASP A 173 -4.83 -8.45 -9.37
C ASP A 173 -4.70 -9.11 -10.73
N ILE A 174 -5.63 -8.83 -11.68
CA ILE A 174 -5.74 -9.49 -12.98
C ILE A 174 -6.09 -8.42 -14.03
N ALA A 175 -5.09 -7.63 -14.43
CA ALA A 175 -5.30 -6.46 -15.29
C ALA A 175 -5.73 -6.78 -16.73
N THR A 176 -5.47 -7.98 -17.22
CA THR A 176 -5.64 -8.30 -18.64
C THR A 176 -6.53 -9.53 -18.89
N PRO A 177 -7.45 -9.46 -19.87
CA PRO A 177 -7.79 -8.28 -20.67
C PRO A 177 -8.48 -7.20 -19.83
N PRO A 178 -8.33 -5.90 -20.16
CA PRO A 178 -9.07 -4.83 -19.50
C PRO A 178 -10.59 -4.97 -19.68
N MET A 179 -11.33 -4.43 -18.72
CA MET A 179 -12.79 -4.32 -18.80
C MET A 179 -13.20 -3.30 -19.87
N THR A 180 -14.24 -3.59 -20.62
CA THR A 180 -14.81 -2.67 -21.61
C THR A 180 -15.89 -1.78 -21.01
N SER A 181 -16.17 -0.64 -21.65
CA SER A 181 -17.11 0.37 -21.13
C SER A 181 -18.58 -0.09 -21.08
N ASP A 182 -18.94 -1.12 -21.83
CA ASP A 182 -20.26 -1.75 -21.84
C ASP A 182 -20.40 -2.89 -20.80
N ALA A 183 -19.30 -3.29 -20.17
CA ALA A 183 -19.32 -4.33 -19.15
C ALA A 183 -19.87 -3.82 -17.81
N ASN A 184 -20.61 -4.67 -17.11
CA ASN A 184 -20.95 -4.44 -15.71
C ASN A 184 -19.77 -4.82 -14.82
N PRO A 185 -19.16 -3.88 -14.08
CA PRO A 185 -18.01 -4.18 -13.23
C PRO A 185 -18.28 -5.28 -12.19
N LEU A 186 -19.53 -5.41 -11.71
CA LEU A 186 -19.89 -6.39 -10.69
C LEU A 186 -20.11 -7.80 -11.25
N GLU A 187 -20.11 -7.96 -12.57
CA GLU A 187 -20.26 -9.25 -13.28
C GLU A 187 -18.97 -9.71 -13.95
N ASP A 188 -17.86 -8.98 -13.76
CA ASP A 188 -16.58 -9.32 -14.37
C ASP A 188 -16.08 -10.70 -13.89
N PRO A 189 -15.72 -11.61 -14.82
CA PRO A 189 -15.28 -12.97 -14.46
C PRO A 189 -14.00 -13.01 -13.63
N ARG A 190 -13.18 -11.95 -13.65
CA ARG A 190 -11.96 -11.82 -12.87
C ARG A 190 -12.23 -11.70 -11.36
N ILE A 191 -13.43 -11.26 -10.96
CA ILE A 191 -13.85 -11.20 -9.56
C ILE A 191 -13.71 -12.58 -8.91
N LYS A 192 -14.25 -13.63 -9.54
CA LYS A 192 -14.15 -15.01 -9.03
C LYS A 192 -12.71 -15.48 -8.89
N GLN A 193 -11.81 -15.04 -9.78
CA GLN A 193 -10.40 -15.43 -9.74
C GLN A 193 -9.67 -14.70 -8.60
N SER A 194 -9.91 -13.39 -8.41
CA SER A 194 -9.37 -12.61 -7.31
C SER A 194 -9.84 -13.16 -5.96
N GLU A 195 -11.15 -13.41 -5.79
CA GLU A 195 -11.72 -14.02 -4.59
C GLU A 195 -11.17 -15.43 -4.30
N ALA A 196 -10.92 -16.24 -5.33
CA ALA A 196 -10.33 -17.56 -5.16
C ALA A 196 -8.89 -17.49 -4.62
N ALA A 197 -8.11 -16.47 -5.01
CA ALA A 197 -6.78 -16.23 -4.47
C ALA A 197 -6.85 -15.87 -2.98
N VAL A 198 -7.74 -14.95 -2.60
CA VAL A 198 -8.03 -14.57 -1.21
C VAL A 198 -8.50 -15.77 -0.38
N SER A 199 -9.45 -16.56 -0.91
CA SER A 199 -9.96 -17.78 -0.26
C SER A 199 -8.86 -18.81 -0.05
N THR A 200 -7.95 -18.96 -1.02
CA THR A 200 -6.80 -19.87 -0.90
C THR A 200 -5.89 -19.41 0.24
N PHE A 201 -5.58 -18.12 0.32
CA PHE A 201 -4.76 -17.57 1.40
C PHE A 201 -5.42 -17.79 2.77
N SER A 202 -6.73 -17.54 2.89
CA SER A 202 -7.51 -17.79 4.10
C SER A 202 -7.48 -19.26 4.55
N ARG A 203 -7.52 -20.20 3.60
CA ARG A 203 -7.40 -21.65 3.92
C ARG A 203 -5.99 -22.02 4.40
N LEU A 204 -4.96 -21.37 3.87
CA LEU A 204 -3.58 -21.63 4.27
C LEU A 204 -3.26 -21.01 5.64
N ALA A 205 -3.78 -19.82 5.91
CA ALA A 205 -3.56 -19.04 7.12
C ALA A 205 -4.90 -18.58 7.74
N PRO A 206 -5.66 -19.50 8.38
CA PRO A 206 -6.94 -19.18 9.01
C PRO A 206 -6.79 -18.09 10.08
N GLY A 207 -7.75 -17.17 10.14
CA GLY A 207 -7.74 -16.04 11.06
C GLY A 207 -6.91 -14.84 10.61
N PHE A 208 -6.11 -14.96 9.55
CA PHE A 208 -5.36 -13.82 9.02
C PHE A 208 -6.29 -12.77 8.41
N LEU A 209 -7.22 -13.20 7.54
CA LEU A 209 -8.11 -12.27 6.85
C LEU A 209 -9.08 -11.57 7.82
N GLU A 210 -9.59 -12.30 8.82
CA GLU A 210 -10.45 -11.70 9.86
C GLU A 210 -9.68 -10.60 10.58
N LYS A 211 -8.44 -10.86 10.96
CA LYS A 211 -7.60 -9.90 11.67
C LYS A 211 -7.18 -8.73 10.78
N PHE A 212 -6.89 -8.99 9.52
CA PHE A 212 -6.57 -7.96 8.55
C PHE A 212 -7.79 -7.09 8.22
N ALA A 213 -8.99 -7.69 8.08
CA ALA A 213 -10.25 -7.00 7.84
C ALA A 213 -10.64 -6.01 8.95
N GLU A 214 -10.14 -6.20 10.18
CA GLU A 214 -10.29 -5.23 11.28
C GLU A 214 -9.69 -3.85 10.93
N SER A 215 -8.68 -3.84 10.08
CA SER A 215 -7.91 -2.64 9.72
C SER A 215 -8.06 -2.23 8.26
N HIS A 216 -8.25 -3.18 7.36
CA HIS A 216 -8.37 -2.99 5.92
C HIS A 216 -9.25 -4.07 5.30
N LEU A 217 -10.34 -3.65 4.66
CA LEU A 217 -11.23 -4.57 3.95
C LEU A 217 -10.64 -4.89 2.58
N TRP A 218 -10.40 -6.17 2.34
CA TRP A 218 -9.91 -6.67 1.05
C TRP A 218 -11.02 -7.48 0.36
N HIS A 219 -11.59 -6.91 -0.69
CA HIS A 219 -12.62 -7.54 -1.50
C HIS A 219 -12.39 -7.24 -2.98
N ALA A 220 -12.67 -8.19 -3.86
CA ALA A 220 -12.37 -8.05 -5.30
C ALA A 220 -13.05 -6.84 -5.97
N THR A 221 -14.23 -6.45 -5.49
CA THR A 221 -15.00 -5.32 -6.03
C THR A 221 -14.78 -4.00 -5.29
N GLU A 222 -13.89 -3.96 -4.30
CA GLU A 222 -13.50 -2.72 -3.63
C GLU A 222 -12.48 -1.94 -4.46
N MET A 223 -12.46 -0.62 -4.29
CA MET A 223 -11.44 0.24 -4.88
C MET A 223 -10.13 0.13 -4.09
N GLU A 224 -9.00 -0.02 -4.79
CA GLU A 224 -7.72 -0.35 -4.15
C GLU A 224 -6.62 0.69 -4.39
N GLU A 225 -5.50 0.53 -3.68
CA GLU A 225 -4.36 1.44 -3.70
C GLU A 225 -3.51 1.26 -4.95
N SER A 226 -3.41 2.32 -5.78
CA SER A 226 -2.73 2.26 -7.07
C SER A 226 -1.21 2.05 -6.94
N LEU A 227 -0.48 3.00 -6.37
CA LEU A 227 0.99 2.96 -6.35
C LEU A 227 1.54 1.76 -5.56
N LEU A 228 0.85 1.31 -4.51
CA LEU A 228 1.25 0.13 -3.74
C LEU A 228 1.35 -1.11 -4.64
N TYR A 229 0.35 -1.34 -5.50
CA TYR A 229 0.37 -2.42 -6.48
C TYR A 229 1.47 -2.23 -7.52
N MET A 230 1.66 -1.00 -8.02
CA MET A 230 2.68 -0.72 -9.02
C MET A 230 4.11 -0.90 -8.46
N LEU A 231 4.35 -0.56 -7.21
CA LEU A 231 5.60 -0.88 -6.52
C LEU A 231 5.86 -2.39 -6.53
N ASN A 232 4.86 -3.19 -6.14
CA ASN A 232 4.99 -4.65 -6.12
C ASN A 232 5.21 -5.23 -7.52
N HIS A 233 4.48 -4.75 -8.53
CA HIS A 233 4.66 -5.17 -9.92
C HIS A 233 6.09 -4.93 -10.43
N ASN A 234 6.75 -3.88 -9.97
CA ASN A 234 8.13 -3.55 -10.35
C ASN A 234 9.19 -4.25 -9.48
N GLY A 235 8.83 -5.28 -8.74
CA GLY A 235 9.76 -6.06 -7.92
C GLY A 235 10.12 -5.41 -6.59
N LEU A 236 9.46 -4.30 -6.26
CA LEU A 236 9.56 -3.59 -4.99
C LEU A 236 8.48 -4.14 -4.04
N PHE A 237 8.67 -5.33 -3.52
CA PHE A 237 7.67 -6.06 -2.73
C PHE A 237 7.42 -5.41 -1.36
N SER A 238 6.87 -4.19 -1.35
CA SER A 238 6.62 -3.40 -0.15
C SER A 238 5.66 -4.11 0.82
N MET A 239 4.64 -4.81 0.31
CA MET A 239 3.70 -5.58 1.13
C MET A 239 4.38 -6.80 1.80
N ASN A 240 5.44 -7.34 1.21
CA ASN A 240 6.10 -8.56 1.68
C ASN A 240 7.44 -8.30 2.37
N VAL A 241 7.72 -7.06 2.73
CA VAL A 241 8.99 -6.62 3.35
C VAL A 241 9.30 -7.46 4.60
N ALA A 242 8.29 -7.77 5.40
CA ALA A 242 8.46 -8.59 6.61
C ALA A 242 8.94 -10.02 6.33
N ALA A 243 8.51 -10.61 5.20
CA ALA A 243 8.96 -11.94 4.81
C ALA A 243 10.46 -11.95 4.43
N ALA A 244 10.94 -10.88 3.83
CA ALA A 244 12.30 -10.79 3.31
C ALA A 244 13.36 -10.33 4.33
N GLY A 245 12.94 -9.73 5.45
CA GLY A 245 13.85 -9.31 6.51
C GLY A 245 14.74 -8.11 6.15
N ARG A 246 15.70 -7.82 7.02
CA ARG A 246 16.48 -6.56 7.02
C ARG A 246 17.24 -6.27 5.74
N ALA A 247 17.93 -7.25 5.19
CA ALA A 247 18.79 -7.02 4.02
C ALA A 247 18.00 -6.48 2.82
N TYR A 248 16.80 -7.01 2.62
CA TYR A 248 15.88 -6.51 1.59
C TYR A 248 15.38 -5.11 1.89
N ILE A 249 15.01 -4.83 3.15
CA ILE A 249 14.58 -3.50 3.59
C ILE A 249 15.66 -2.46 3.30
N ASP A 250 16.91 -2.76 3.65
CA ASP A 250 18.04 -1.86 3.42
C ASP A 250 18.23 -1.57 1.91
N ASP A 251 18.13 -2.59 1.07
CA ASP A 251 18.23 -2.42 -0.39
C ASP A 251 17.02 -1.68 -0.96
N PHE A 252 15.80 -1.94 -0.46
CA PHE A 252 14.57 -1.24 -0.83
C PHE A 252 14.65 0.26 -0.53
N LEU A 253 15.15 0.63 0.66
CA LEU A 253 15.27 2.03 1.10
C LEU A 253 16.35 2.80 0.33
N LYS A 254 17.41 2.11 -0.17
CA LYS A 254 18.47 2.74 -0.98
C LYS A 254 18.01 3.14 -2.38
N ILE A 255 16.93 2.54 -2.90
CA ILE A 255 16.36 2.94 -4.17
C ILE A 255 15.41 4.11 -3.93
N GLU A 256 15.94 5.31 -4.02
CA GLU A 256 15.19 6.55 -3.85
C GLU A 256 14.37 6.90 -5.11
N ASP A 257 14.93 6.63 -6.30
CA ASP A 257 14.28 6.90 -7.58
C ASP A 257 13.22 5.85 -7.92
N LYS A 258 11.95 6.26 -7.90
CA LYS A 258 10.79 5.44 -8.25
C LYS A 258 10.15 5.84 -9.60
N ARG A 259 10.77 6.74 -10.37
CA ARG A 259 10.25 7.15 -11.69
C ARG A 259 9.90 5.96 -12.60
N PRO A 260 10.65 4.85 -12.63
CA PRO A 260 10.22 3.67 -13.41
C PRO A 260 8.87 3.10 -12.97
N VAL A 261 8.55 3.18 -11.67
CA VAL A 261 7.26 2.71 -11.13
C VAL A 261 6.13 3.63 -11.62
N PHE A 262 6.34 4.95 -11.59
CA PHE A 262 5.35 5.92 -12.05
C PHE A 262 5.10 5.82 -13.57
N ARG A 263 6.15 5.63 -14.38
CA ARG A 263 5.99 5.36 -15.81
C ARG A 263 5.18 4.09 -16.09
N TYR A 264 5.46 3.02 -15.33
CA TYR A 264 4.66 1.78 -15.43
C TYR A 264 3.22 1.99 -14.96
N GLU A 265 3.00 2.76 -13.89
CA GLU A 265 1.67 3.12 -13.42
C GLU A 265 0.87 3.84 -14.50
N ARG A 266 1.47 4.85 -15.12
CA ARG A 266 0.85 5.58 -16.23
C ARG A 266 0.48 4.65 -17.37
N LEU A 267 1.39 3.77 -17.82
CA LEU A 267 1.08 2.75 -18.81
C LEU A 267 -0.12 1.90 -18.41
N PHE A 268 -0.11 1.42 -17.17
CA PHE A 268 -1.15 0.53 -16.64
C PHE A 268 -2.53 1.18 -16.70
N PHE A 269 -2.66 2.40 -16.19
CA PHE A 269 -3.93 3.11 -16.20
C PHE A 269 -4.33 3.63 -17.57
N THR A 270 -3.39 4.03 -18.43
CA THR A 270 -3.67 4.34 -19.84
C THR A 270 -4.22 3.11 -20.57
N MET A 271 -3.68 1.92 -20.29
CA MET A 271 -4.23 0.67 -20.82
C MET A 271 -5.66 0.42 -20.35
N LEU A 272 -5.96 0.59 -19.08
CA LEU A 272 -7.33 0.41 -18.57
C LEU A 272 -8.28 1.45 -19.16
N ASP A 273 -7.85 2.69 -19.27
CA ASP A 273 -8.63 3.81 -19.80
C ASP A 273 -8.98 3.64 -21.27
N ALA A 274 -8.07 3.09 -22.07
CA ALA A 274 -8.31 2.84 -23.49
C ALA A 274 -9.52 1.94 -23.76
N TYR A 275 -9.84 1.04 -22.85
CA TYR A 275 -10.98 0.11 -22.98
C TYR A 275 -12.21 0.56 -22.20
N HIS A 276 -12.02 1.27 -21.11
CA HIS A 276 -13.09 1.83 -20.32
C HIS A 276 -12.67 3.22 -19.80
N PRO A 277 -12.85 4.26 -20.62
CA PRO A 277 -12.41 5.60 -20.26
C PRO A 277 -13.20 6.19 -19.09
N ALA A 278 -12.50 6.94 -18.23
CA ALA A 278 -13.15 7.82 -17.28
C ALA A 278 -13.87 8.94 -18.03
N LYS A 279 -15.12 9.25 -17.66
CA LYS A 279 -15.87 10.34 -18.31
C LYS A 279 -15.34 11.72 -17.90
N SER A 280 -14.81 11.83 -16.68
CA SER A 280 -14.23 13.06 -16.13
C SER A 280 -12.76 12.87 -15.80
N HIS A 281 -12.42 12.03 -14.83
CA HIS A 281 -11.05 11.82 -14.37
C HIS A 281 -10.88 10.46 -13.69
N TRP A 282 -9.64 10.04 -13.53
CA TRP A 282 -9.27 8.94 -12.65
C TRP A 282 -9.04 9.43 -11.24
N THR A 283 -9.57 8.71 -10.26
CA THR A 283 -9.27 8.90 -8.84
C THR A 283 -8.35 7.76 -8.38
N LEU A 284 -7.09 8.11 -8.13
CA LEU A 284 -6.05 7.19 -7.68
C LEU A 284 -5.76 7.45 -6.20
N LYS A 285 -5.44 6.40 -5.44
CA LYS A 285 -5.14 6.56 -4.02
C LYS A 285 -4.01 5.64 -3.61
N SER A 286 -3.02 6.19 -2.89
CA SER A 286 -2.06 5.43 -2.11
C SER A 286 -1.31 6.33 -1.13
N PRO A 287 -1.12 5.94 0.13
CA PRO A 287 -0.19 6.63 1.03
C PRO A 287 1.24 6.63 0.51
N GLU A 288 1.61 5.64 -0.32
CA GLU A 288 2.94 5.50 -0.90
C GLU A 288 3.32 6.64 -1.86
N TYR A 289 2.38 7.44 -2.34
CA TYR A 289 2.70 8.63 -3.13
C TYR A 289 3.41 9.72 -2.31
N ALA A 290 3.06 9.88 -1.03
CA ALA A 290 3.59 10.97 -0.22
C ALA A 290 5.12 10.98 -0.10
N PRO A 291 5.83 9.85 0.15
CA PRO A 291 7.28 9.80 0.13
C PRO A 291 7.94 10.14 -1.21
N TYR A 292 7.19 10.12 -2.31
CA TYR A 292 7.67 10.35 -3.66
C TYR A 292 6.97 11.53 -4.33
N PHE A 293 6.49 12.47 -3.56
CA PHE A 293 5.67 13.61 -3.96
C PHE A 293 6.19 14.38 -5.19
N PRO A 294 7.50 14.68 -5.32
CA PRO A 294 8.04 15.32 -6.53
C PRO A 294 7.80 14.52 -7.81
N MET A 295 7.89 13.18 -7.73
CA MET A 295 7.76 12.30 -8.90
C MET A 295 6.33 12.24 -9.44
N ILE A 296 5.33 12.58 -8.59
CA ILE A 296 3.93 12.71 -9.03
C ILE A 296 3.83 13.82 -10.08
N PHE A 297 4.39 14.99 -9.78
CA PHE A 297 4.34 16.13 -10.70
C PHE A 297 5.23 15.97 -11.94
N GLU A 298 6.31 15.18 -11.83
CA GLU A 298 7.14 14.85 -12.98
C GLU A 298 6.36 13.97 -13.98
N GLU A 299 5.62 12.98 -13.49
CA GLU A 299 4.87 12.04 -14.34
C GLU A 299 3.50 12.56 -14.75
N TYR A 300 2.82 13.29 -13.86
CA TYR A 300 1.49 13.85 -14.05
C TYR A 300 1.52 15.38 -13.86
N PRO A 301 1.98 16.18 -14.86
CA PRO A 301 2.14 17.62 -14.68
C PRO A 301 0.85 18.37 -14.38
N ASP A 302 -0.28 17.83 -14.80
CA ASP A 302 -1.65 18.34 -14.64
C ASP A 302 -2.42 17.70 -13.48
N VAL A 303 -1.75 16.92 -12.64
CA VAL A 303 -2.35 16.23 -11.48
C VAL A 303 -3.07 17.18 -10.52
N ARG A 304 -4.13 16.68 -9.90
CA ARG A 304 -4.80 17.29 -8.74
C ARG A 304 -4.53 16.40 -7.54
N ILE A 305 -3.96 16.96 -6.48
CA ILE A 305 -3.54 16.15 -5.31
C ILE A 305 -4.35 16.54 -4.10
N VAL A 306 -4.96 15.56 -3.44
CA VAL A 306 -5.54 15.69 -2.12
C VAL A 306 -4.59 15.08 -1.10
N VAL A 307 -4.04 15.90 -0.22
CA VAL A 307 -3.16 15.47 0.87
C VAL A 307 -3.97 15.37 2.15
N THR A 308 -4.11 14.16 2.68
CA THR A 308 -4.83 13.95 3.93
C THR A 308 -3.89 14.11 5.12
N HIS A 309 -4.35 14.83 6.15
CA HIS A 309 -3.59 15.16 7.36
C HIS A 309 -4.23 14.56 8.60
N ARG A 310 -3.41 14.04 9.48
CA ARG A 310 -3.81 13.57 10.80
C ARG A 310 -2.63 13.63 11.77
N ASN A 311 -2.94 13.73 13.06
CA ASN A 311 -1.95 13.81 14.12
C ASN A 311 -0.98 12.60 14.10
N PRO A 312 0.35 12.81 13.95
CA PRO A 312 1.35 11.75 13.90
C PRO A 312 1.39 10.88 15.16
N LEU A 313 1.05 11.43 16.33
CA LEU A 313 0.95 10.67 17.58
C LEU A 313 -0.13 9.58 17.53
N VAL A 314 -1.11 9.74 16.65
CA VAL A 314 -2.20 8.78 16.45
C VAL A 314 -1.93 7.88 15.26
N THR A 315 -1.41 8.44 14.15
CA THR A 315 -1.22 7.67 12.91
C THR A 315 -0.08 6.69 13.01
N LEU A 316 1.05 7.05 13.65
CA LEU A 316 2.23 6.18 13.76
C LEU A 316 1.92 4.84 14.44
N PRO A 317 1.36 4.76 15.65
CA PRO A 317 1.07 3.48 16.29
C PRO A 317 -0.06 2.73 15.55
N SER A 318 -1.04 3.44 14.98
CA SER A 318 -2.10 2.84 14.17
C SER A 318 -1.56 2.21 12.88
N PHE A 319 -0.58 2.84 12.24
CA PHE A 319 0.09 2.30 11.07
C PHE A 319 0.98 1.11 11.42
N CYS A 320 1.74 1.19 12.50
CA CYS A 320 2.49 0.05 13.01
C CYS A 320 1.58 -1.16 13.22
N ARG A 321 0.40 -0.97 13.83
CA ARG A 321 -0.57 -2.05 14.07
C ARG A 321 -1.10 -2.67 12.77
N LEU A 322 -1.40 -1.84 11.76
CA LEU A 322 -1.82 -2.32 10.44
C LEU A 322 -0.74 -3.17 9.81
N MET A 323 0.49 -2.66 9.75
CA MET A 323 1.62 -3.36 9.14
C MET A 323 2.04 -4.61 9.92
N GLU A 324 1.89 -4.60 11.24
CA GLU A 324 2.07 -5.76 12.10
C GLU A 324 1.16 -6.92 11.67
N SER A 325 -0.11 -6.65 11.36
CA SER A 325 -1.05 -7.68 10.92
C SER A 325 -0.60 -8.40 9.64
N TRP A 326 0.08 -7.69 8.72
CA TRP A 326 0.73 -8.29 7.55
C TRP A 326 1.92 -9.16 7.92
N CYS A 327 2.75 -8.68 8.87
CA CYS A 327 3.96 -9.40 9.27
C CYS A 327 3.65 -10.72 9.94
N ILE A 328 2.61 -10.77 10.73
CA ILE A 328 2.14 -11.97 11.45
C ILE A 328 1.83 -13.12 10.49
N ALA A 329 1.35 -12.82 9.28
CA ALA A 329 1.06 -13.85 8.27
C ALA A 329 2.30 -14.68 7.88
N PHE A 330 3.50 -14.13 8.07
CA PHE A 330 4.76 -14.76 7.68
C PHE A 330 5.60 -15.23 8.85
N ASP A 331 5.39 -14.72 10.06
CA ASP A 331 6.15 -15.07 11.26
C ASP A 331 5.38 -16.04 12.16
N GLN A 332 5.87 -17.25 12.30
CA GLN A 332 5.31 -18.26 13.21
C GLN A 332 5.94 -18.31 14.61
N ASN A 333 7.13 -17.75 14.75
CA ASN A 333 7.94 -18.01 15.96
C ASN A 333 7.77 -16.93 17.02
N GLY A 334 6.98 -15.87 16.76
CA GLY A 334 6.78 -14.76 17.69
C GLY A 334 8.06 -14.02 18.06
N SER A 335 9.00 -14.01 17.13
CA SER A 335 10.33 -13.44 17.31
C SER A 335 10.44 -12.02 16.76
N PHE A 336 9.32 -11.44 16.35
CA PHE A 336 9.23 -10.13 15.78
C PHE A 336 9.46 -9.05 16.83
N ASP A 337 10.51 -8.26 16.65
CA ASP A 337 10.85 -7.13 17.52
C ASP A 337 9.99 -5.92 17.12
N LYS A 338 8.98 -5.61 17.97
CA LYS A 338 8.05 -4.50 17.77
C LYS A 338 8.74 -3.14 17.76
N HIS A 339 9.75 -2.93 18.61
CA HIS A 339 10.44 -1.66 18.69
C HIS A 339 11.22 -1.38 17.40
N ARG A 340 11.96 -2.37 16.94
CA ARG A 340 12.70 -2.27 15.67
C ARG A 340 11.77 -2.11 14.48
N PHE A 341 10.65 -2.82 14.47
CA PHE A 341 9.62 -2.67 13.44
C PHE A 341 9.01 -1.28 13.46
N GLY A 342 8.70 -0.75 14.65
CA GLY A 342 8.21 0.61 14.82
C GLY A 342 9.15 1.64 14.21
N GLN A 343 10.46 1.51 14.46
CA GLN A 343 11.46 2.42 13.87
C GLN A 343 11.45 2.39 12.34
N PHE A 344 11.28 1.22 11.73
CA PHE A 344 11.13 1.11 10.29
C PHE A 344 9.87 1.82 9.77
N GLN A 345 8.72 1.61 10.43
CA GLN A 345 7.47 2.28 10.06
C GLN A 345 7.56 3.81 10.24
N LYS A 346 8.31 4.26 11.28
CA LYS A 346 8.53 5.68 11.52
C LYS A 346 9.24 6.37 10.36
N VAL A 347 10.20 5.72 9.71
CA VAL A 347 10.88 6.27 8.50
C VAL A 347 9.89 6.55 7.38
N PHE A 348 8.93 5.65 7.18
CA PHE A 348 7.89 5.87 6.17
C PHE A 348 6.98 7.06 6.52
N ILE A 349 6.53 7.15 7.78
CA ILE A 349 5.73 8.26 8.28
C ILE A 349 6.50 9.58 8.11
N GLU A 350 7.77 9.62 8.52
CA GLU A 350 8.62 10.81 8.40
C GLU A 350 8.72 11.30 6.95
N LYS A 351 9.02 10.40 6.02
CA LYS A 351 9.06 10.75 4.59
C LYS A 351 7.71 11.23 4.08
N SER A 352 6.61 10.59 4.51
CA SER A 352 5.25 10.97 4.11
C SER A 352 4.84 12.37 4.61
N LEU A 353 5.42 12.83 5.71
CA LEU A 353 5.21 14.18 6.24
C LEU A 353 6.16 15.20 5.60
N ARG A 354 7.46 14.90 5.57
CA ARG A 354 8.51 15.84 5.24
C ARG A 354 8.63 16.12 3.74
N VAL A 355 8.49 15.07 2.90
CA VAL A 355 8.70 15.25 1.46
C VAL A 355 7.66 16.18 0.84
N PRO A 356 6.33 16.00 1.10
CA PRO A 356 5.34 16.97 0.59
C PRO A 356 5.55 18.39 1.12
N LEU A 357 5.84 18.54 2.43
CA LEU A 357 6.07 19.87 3.02
C LEU A 357 7.24 20.62 2.38
N ASN A 358 8.36 19.91 2.19
CA ASN A 358 9.56 20.53 1.58
C ASN A 358 9.31 20.87 0.12
N TYR A 359 8.71 19.96 -0.65
CA TYR A 359 8.37 20.22 -2.05
C TYR A 359 7.48 21.46 -2.22
N ARG A 360 6.44 21.58 -1.42
CA ARG A 360 5.53 22.73 -1.46
C ARG A 360 6.22 24.06 -1.14
N LYS A 361 7.17 24.07 -0.19
CA LYS A 361 7.98 25.27 0.12
C LYS A 361 8.88 25.67 -1.06
N GLU A 362 9.40 24.68 -1.79
CA GLU A 362 10.28 24.90 -2.94
C GLU A 362 9.49 25.23 -4.22
N HIS A 363 8.21 24.81 -4.29
CA HIS A 363 7.33 24.91 -5.46
C HIS A 363 5.96 25.52 -5.11
N PRO A 364 5.91 26.78 -4.66
CA PRO A 364 4.65 27.44 -4.29
C PRO A 364 3.68 27.59 -5.47
N GLU A 365 4.18 27.55 -6.71
CA GLU A 365 3.35 27.57 -7.92
C GLU A 365 2.48 26.32 -8.08
N LYS A 366 2.76 25.25 -7.33
CA LYS A 366 1.99 23.99 -7.35
C LYS A 366 0.81 23.98 -6.38
N GLU A 367 0.66 24.99 -5.52
CA GLU A 367 -0.42 25.03 -4.51
C GLU A 367 -1.83 25.01 -5.12
N GLU A 368 -2.02 25.50 -6.35
CA GLU A 368 -3.31 25.42 -7.04
C GLU A 368 -3.73 23.98 -7.38
N GLN A 369 -2.76 23.08 -7.50
CA GLN A 369 -2.98 21.65 -7.77
C GLN A 369 -3.14 20.81 -6.49
N ILE A 370 -3.02 21.42 -5.30
CA ILE A 370 -3.02 20.73 -4.02
C ILE A 370 -4.19 21.17 -3.15
N PHE A 371 -4.81 20.20 -2.47
CA PHE A 371 -5.84 20.43 -1.46
C PHE A 371 -5.48 19.69 -0.17
N ASP A 372 -5.48 20.38 0.96
CA ASP A 372 -5.26 19.79 2.29
C ASP A 372 -6.60 19.32 2.88
N CYS A 373 -6.69 18.02 3.19
CA CYS A 373 -7.87 17.38 3.75
C CYS A 373 -7.60 16.97 5.20
N MET A 374 -8.18 17.67 6.16
CA MET A 374 -8.05 17.36 7.57
C MET A 374 -8.92 16.17 7.94
N TYR A 375 -8.33 15.18 8.67
CA TYR A 375 -9.03 13.96 9.10
C TYR A 375 -10.31 14.27 9.86
N GLU A 376 -10.25 15.15 10.83
CA GLU A 376 -11.37 15.51 11.70
C GLU A 376 -12.53 16.15 10.92
N GLU A 377 -12.23 16.99 9.93
CA GLU A 377 -13.21 17.64 9.06
C GLU A 377 -13.84 16.62 8.10
N LEU A 378 -13.02 15.74 7.49
CA LEU A 378 -13.51 14.66 6.64
C LEU A 378 -14.48 13.74 7.39
N PHE A 379 -14.16 13.41 8.64
CA PHE A 379 -15.02 12.52 9.42
C PHE A 379 -16.24 13.22 10.00
N SER A 380 -16.20 14.53 10.27
CA SER A 380 -17.35 15.28 10.77
C SER A 380 -18.38 15.55 9.66
N ASN A 381 -17.93 15.82 8.44
CA ASN A 381 -18.82 16.08 7.30
C ASN A 381 -18.19 15.60 5.98
N PRO A 382 -18.22 14.28 5.70
CA PRO A 382 -17.54 13.71 4.55
C PRO A 382 -18.08 14.22 3.20
N ILE A 383 -19.39 14.46 3.09
CA ILE A 383 -20.04 14.96 1.87
C ILE A 383 -19.58 16.40 1.58
N ALA A 384 -19.60 17.26 2.60
CA ALA A 384 -19.14 18.64 2.44
C ALA A 384 -17.65 18.70 2.07
N MET A 385 -16.83 17.82 2.65
CA MET A 385 -15.41 17.72 2.31
C MET A 385 -15.22 17.38 0.83
N VAL A 386 -15.89 16.37 0.31
CA VAL A 386 -15.82 15.99 -1.11
C VAL A 386 -16.31 17.14 -1.99
N LYS A 387 -17.41 17.80 -1.62
CA LYS A 387 -17.92 18.97 -2.36
C LYS A 387 -16.89 20.09 -2.45
N THR A 388 -16.19 20.37 -1.35
CA THR A 388 -15.12 21.39 -1.31
C THR A 388 -13.94 21.02 -2.22
N ILE A 389 -13.55 19.74 -2.24
CA ILE A 389 -12.48 19.23 -3.13
C ILE A 389 -12.88 19.43 -4.60
N TYR A 390 -14.13 19.06 -4.96
CA TYR A 390 -14.64 19.23 -6.33
C TYR A 390 -14.68 20.70 -6.74
N GLN A 391 -15.11 21.60 -5.84
CA GLN A 391 -15.09 23.05 -6.07
C GLN A 391 -13.67 23.58 -6.28
N LYS A 392 -12.70 23.16 -5.45
CA LYS A 392 -11.29 23.58 -5.57
C LYS A 392 -10.72 23.21 -6.94
N PHE A 393 -11.03 22.03 -7.42
CA PHE A 393 -10.48 21.51 -8.67
C PHE A 393 -11.33 21.79 -9.91
N GLY A 394 -12.46 22.51 -9.76
CA GLY A 394 -13.37 22.82 -10.86
C GLY A 394 -14.02 21.58 -11.47
N LEU A 395 -14.24 20.53 -10.67
CA LEU A 395 -14.92 19.31 -11.09
C LEU A 395 -16.43 19.45 -10.96
N GLU A 396 -17.16 18.80 -11.84
CA GLU A 396 -18.62 18.79 -11.80
C GLU A 396 -19.11 17.96 -10.62
N TYR A 397 -19.94 18.57 -9.77
CA TYR A 397 -20.57 17.91 -8.61
C TYR A 397 -22.07 17.81 -8.83
N THR A 398 -22.57 16.58 -9.02
CA THR A 398 -23.96 16.31 -9.35
C THR A 398 -24.78 15.89 -8.13
N GLU A 399 -26.12 16.06 -8.20
CA GLU A 399 -27.04 15.53 -7.18
C GLU A 399 -27.00 13.99 -7.11
N GLU A 400 -26.87 13.33 -8.26
CA GLU A 400 -26.70 11.86 -8.31
C GLU A 400 -25.47 11.41 -7.52
N PHE A 401 -24.35 12.07 -7.69
CA PHE A 401 -23.13 11.77 -6.95
C PHE A 401 -23.33 11.94 -5.45
N GLU A 402 -23.96 13.04 -5.02
CA GLU A 402 -24.25 13.28 -3.60
C GLU A 402 -25.12 12.17 -3.00
N GLU A 403 -26.16 11.75 -3.73
CA GLU A 403 -27.06 10.69 -3.26
C GLU A 403 -26.34 9.34 -3.15
N ARG A 404 -25.48 9.01 -4.11
CA ARG A 404 -24.68 7.78 -4.05
C ARG A 404 -23.73 7.78 -2.84
N MET A 405 -23.10 8.91 -2.51
CA MET A 405 -22.29 9.01 -1.29
C MET A 405 -23.11 8.83 -0.02
N LYS A 406 -24.35 9.36 0.06
CA LYS A 406 -25.24 9.13 1.20
C LYS A 406 -25.57 7.66 1.37
N VAL A 407 -25.96 6.99 0.29
CA VAL A 407 -26.23 5.55 0.27
C VAL A 407 -25.00 4.74 0.70
N TYR A 408 -23.80 5.12 0.21
CA TYR A 408 -22.55 4.47 0.62
C TYR A 408 -22.34 4.60 2.14
N LEU A 409 -22.47 5.80 2.70
CA LEU A 409 -22.27 6.06 4.13
C LEU A 409 -23.29 5.31 5.01
N GLU A 410 -24.55 5.24 4.61
CA GLU A 410 -25.60 4.48 5.31
C GLU A 410 -25.29 2.99 5.40
N ASN A 411 -24.79 2.40 4.31
CA ASN A 411 -24.45 0.98 4.22
C ASN A 411 -23.13 0.62 4.90
N ASN A 412 -22.23 1.60 5.11
CA ASN A 412 -20.88 1.40 5.62
C ASN A 412 -20.63 2.14 6.95
N LYS A 413 -21.58 2.08 7.88
CA LYS A 413 -21.46 2.69 9.22
C LYS A 413 -20.17 2.25 9.91
N GLN A 414 -19.40 3.23 10.41
CA GLN A 414 -18.16 2.97 11.12
C GLN A 414 -18.39 2.22 12.43
N GLY A 415 -17.37 1.46 12.87
CA GLY A 415 -17.44 0.70 14.12
C GLY A 415 -17.82 -0.77 13.97
N LYS A 416 -18.14 -1.23 12.77
CA LYS A 416 -18.54 -2.62 12.46
C LYS A 416 -17.47 -3.66 12.88
N TYR A 417 -16.19 -3.25 13.01
CA TYR A 417 -15.04 -4.14 13.27
C TYR A 417 -14.31 -3.86 14.59
N GLY A 418 -14.99 -3.24 15.58
CA GLY A 418 -14.46 -3.08 16.94
C GLY A 418 -13.57 -1.86 17.17
N ARG A 419 -13.19 -1.65 18.47
CA ARG A 419 -12.25 -0.61 18.90
C ARG A 419 -10.87 -1.24 19.07
N HIS A 420 -9.84 -0.65 18.45
CA HIS A 420 -8.45 -1.02 18.70
C HIS A 420 -7.80 0.04 19.57
N THR A 421 -7.22 -0.39 20.67
CA THR A 421 -6.28 0.41 21.46
C THR A 421 -4.87 0.08 20.99
N TYR A 422 -4.06 1.09 20.78
CA TYR A 422 -2.65 0.98 20.44
C TYR A 422 -1.91 2.14 21.10
N SER A 423 -0.68 1.90 21.50
CA SER A 423 0.15 2.93 22.11
C SER A 423 1.48 3.10 21.39
N LEU A 424 2.09 4.26 21.55
CA LEU A 424 3.43 4.54 21.03
C LEU A 424 4.47 3.68 21.73
N GLU A 425 4.30 3.44 23.03
CA GLU A 425 5.20 2.67 23.89
C GLU A 425 5.30 1.22 23.46
N GLU A 426 4.20 0.64 22.92
CA GLU A 426 4.17 -0.72 22.37
C GLU A 426 5.20 -0.91 21.25
N TYR A 427 5.51 0.17 20.51
CA TYR A 427 6.50 0.18 19.42
C TYR A 427 7.80 0.91 19.78
N GLY A 428 8.06 1.10 21.09
CA GLY A 428 9.29 1.69 21.61
C GLY A 428 9.40 3.21 21.44
N PHE A 429 8.28 3.91 21.30
CA PHE A 429 8.27 5.36 21.17
C PHE A 429 7.79 6.03 22.46
N LYS A 430 8.39 7.19 22.78
CA LYS A 430 7.89 8.10 23.80
C LYS A 430 7.08 9.20 23.14
N LYS A 431 5.90 9.49 23.68
CA LYS A 431 4.97 10.51 23.18
C LYS A 431 5.65 11.86 22.99
N GLU A 432 6.43 12.29 23.99
CA GLU A 432 7.16 13.54 23.99
C GLU A 432 8.22 13.60 22.88
N SER A 433 8.93 12.49 22.64
CA SER A 433 9.94 12.42 21.59
C SER A 433 9.32 12.56 20.20
N ILE A 434 8.22 11.86 19.94
CA ILE A 434 7.49 11.94 18.67
C ILE A 434 6.88 13.34 18.47
N TYR A 435 6.35 13.94 19.54
CA TYR A 435 5.87 15.32 19.48
C TYR A 435 6.97 16.31 19.08
N GLN A 436 8.14 16.24 19.74
CA GLN A 436 9.25 17.14 19.42
C GLN A 436 9.77 16.93 18.00
N GLU A 437 9.81 15.71 17.51
CA GLU A 437 10.28 15.36 16.18
C GLU A 437 9.36 15.91 15.08
N TYR A 438 8.05 15.91 15.29
CA TYR A 438 7.06 16.38 14.30
C TYR A 438 6.38 17.69 14.69
N LYS A 439 6.99 18.46 15.61
CA LYS A 439 6.41 19.68 16.17
C LYS A 439 6.01 20.70 15.10
N ASP A 440 6.86 20.94 14.13
CA ASP A 440 6.62 21.89 13.03
C ASP A 440 5.41 21.50 12.17
N TYR A 441 5.25 20.20 11.84
CA TYR A 441 4.07 19.70 11.17
C TYR A 441 2.82 19.82 12.05
N MET A 442 2.92 19.46 13.31
CA MET A 442 1.79 19.53 14.23
C MET A 442 1.33 20.97 14.46
N GLU A 443 2.26 21.93 14.57
CA GLU A 443 1.94 23.35 14.68
C GLU A 443 1.34 23.91 13.37
N GLN A 444 1.86 23.51 12.21
CA GLN A 444 1.34 23.94 10.91
C GLN A 444 -0.12 23.54 10.69
N TYR A 445 -0.51 22.33 11.12
CA TYR A 445 -1.86 21.80 10.97
C TYR A 445 -2.69 21.84 12.25
N ASN A 446 -2.27 22.60 13.26
CA ASN A 446 -2.96 22.80 14.55
C ASN A 446 -3.29 21.51 15.31
N PHE A 447 -2.42 20.50 15.23
CA PHE A 447 -2.58 19.27 16.01
C PHE A 447 -2.09 19.45 17.45
N GLY A 448 -3.00 19.26 18.42
CA GLY A 448 -2.65 19.19 19.85
C GLY A 448 -2.03 17.86 20.25
N ILE A 449 -1.50 17.81 21.48
CA ILE A 449 -1.09 16.54 22.10
C ILE A 449 -2.34 15.86 22.63
N PRO A 450 -2.75 14.69 22.10
CA PRO A 450 -3.96 14.01 22.56
C PRO A 450 -3.76 13.42 23.98
N ASP A 451 -4.77 13.53 24.84
CA ASP A 451 -4.75 12.90 26.17
C ASP A 451 -4.67 11.39 26.08
N LYS A 452 -5.42 10.81 25.12
CA LYS A 452 -5.42 9.38 24.80
C LYS A 452 -5.21 9.16 23.33
N ILE A 453 -4.47 8.10 22.98
CA ILE A 453 -4.26 7.65 21.62
C ILE A 453 -5.26 6.52 21.36
N GLU A 454 -6.42 6.89 20.85
CA GLU A 454 -7.51 5.94 20.56
C GLU A 454 -7.99 6.15 19.10
N ARG A 455 -8.54 5.09 18.50
CA ARG A 455 -9.33 5.26 17.30
C ARG A 455 -10.57 6.10 17.67
N PRO A 456 -10.92 7.15 16.91
CA PRO A 456 -12.14 7.91 17.19
C PRO A 456 -13.33 6.99 17.31
N VAL A 457 -14.21 7.32 18.25
CA VAL A 457 -15.51 6.66 18.38
C VAL A 457 -16.23 6.81 17.04
N SER A 458 -16.89 5.74 16.57
CA SER A 458 -17.77 5.80 15.40
C SER A 458 -18.63 7.06 15.48
N PHE A 459 -18.44 7.97 14.52
CA PHE A 459 -19.40 9.04 14.36
C PHE A 459 -20.70 8.40 13.84
N ASP A 460 -21.76 8.63 14.56
CA ASP A 460 -23.09 8.31 14.08
C ASP A 460 -23.43 9.40 13.05
N PHE A 461 -23.40 9.03 11.78
CA PHE A 461 -23.88 9.92 10.71
C PHE A 461 -25.42 9.97 10.75
N SER A 462 -25.99 10.46 11.86
CA SER A 462 -27.37 10.89 11.84
C SER A 462 -27.42 12.13 10.93
N LEU A 463 -27.91 11.93 9.74
CA LEU A 463 -28.26 13.01 8.81
C LEU A 463 -29.20 13.95 9.55
N GLY A 464 -28.71 15.12 9.98
CA GLY A 464 -29.49 16.20 10.53
C GLY A 464 -30.28 16.91 9.43
#